data_f4d0565b28a05d42fa698d9dad817077
#
_entry.id   f4d0565b28a05d42fa698d9dad817077
#
_cell.length_a   1.000
_cell.length_b   1.000
_cell.length_c   1.000
_cell.angle_alpha   90.00
_cell.angle_beta   90.00
_cell.angle_gamma   90.00
#
_symmetry.space_group_name_H-M   'P 1'
#
loop_
_entity.id
_entity.type
_entity.pdbx_description
1 polymer ?
#
loop_
_entity_poly.entity_id
_entity_poly.type
_entity_poly.pdbx_seq_one_letter_code
_entity_poly.pdbx_strand_id
1 'polypeptide(L)' 'MVSAATTSPRIRARFERPAPDAVVEWRFDELERAGLDALDAIRLALDLTFDIAALRTLVGRGCEAALAVCILR' A
#
# COMPACT_ATOMS: atom_id res chain seq x y z
N MET A 1 22.18 2.69 -26.99
CA MET A 1 22.98 2.78 -26.38
C MET A 1 22.97 2.77 -24.93
N VAL A 2 23.66 3.55 -24.38
CA VAL A 2 23.72 3.58 -22.95
C VAL A 2 22.38 3.76 -22.33
N SER A 3 21.57 4.59 -22.91
CA SER A 3 20.25 4.81 -22.34
C SER A 3 19.42 3.55 -22.37
N ALA A 4 19.56 2.76 -23.40
CA ALA A 4 18.81 1.52 -23.44
C ALA A 4 19.29 0.58 -22.36
N ALA A 5 20.58 0.49 -22.16
CA ALA A 5 21.11 -0.36 -21.12
C ALA A 5 20.69 0.11 -19.75
N THR A 6 20.64 1.41 -19.54
CA THR A 6 20.21 1.95 -18.28
C THR A 6 18.74 1.71 -18.06
N THR A 7 17.96 1.82 -19.10
CA THR A 7 16.52 1.67 -18.98
C THR A 7 16.11 0.23 -18.77
N SER A 8 16.81 -0.69 -19.40
CA SER A 8 16.44 -2.09 -19.31
C SER A 8 16.34 -2.64 -17.89
N PRO A 9 17.28 -2.38 -17.00
CA PRO A 9 17.15 -2.88 -15.63
C PRO A 9 15.91 -2.32 -14.93
N ARG A 10 15.57 -1.07 -15.21
CA ARG A 10 14.38 -0.53 -14.58
C ARG A 10 13.13 -1.17 -15.12
N ILE A 11 13.07 -1.42 -16.42
CA ILE A 11 11.92 -2.07 -17.00
C ILE A 11 11.79 -3.46 -16.43
N ARG A 12 12.90 -4.18 -16.28
CA ARG A 12 12.84 -5.49 -15.70
C ARG A 12 12.31 -5.45 -14.27
N ALA A 13 12.74 -4.48 -13.51
CA ALA A 13 12.29 -4.35 -12.14
C ALA A 13 10.77 -4.13 -12.07
N ARG A 14 10.22 -3.46 -13.06
CA ARG A 14 8.77 -3.27 -13.06
C ARG A 14 8.01 -4.55 -13.30
N PHE A 15 8.55 -5.43 -14.12
CA PHE A 15 7.87 -6.66 -14.42
C PHE A 15 8.12 -7.74 -13.40
N GLU A 16 9.16 -7.59 -12.60
CA GLU A 16 9.41 -8.52 -11.52
C GLU A 16 8.56 -8.16 -10.33
N ARG A 17 8.31 -9.10 -9.46
CA ARG A 17 7.58 -8.79 -8.25
C ARG A 17 8.38 -7.84 -7.41
N PRO A 18 7.77 -6.81 -6.83
CA PRO A 18 8.46 -5.93 -5.90
C PRO A 18 8.91 -6.71 -4.68
N ALA A 19 9.97 -6.25 -4.03
CA ALA A 19 10.42 -6.85 -2.80
C ALA A 19 9.31 -6.77 -1.75
N PRO A 20 9.16 -7.80 -0.90
CA PRO A 20 8.07 -7.79 0.08
C PRO A 20 8.09 -6.57 0.99
N ASP A 21 9.27 -6.10 1.40
CA ASP A 21 9.36 -4.93 2.26
C ASP A 21 8.94 -3.66 1.52
N ALA A 22 9.18 -3.57 0.21
CA ALA A 22 8.73 -2.42 -0.56
C ALA A 22 7.20 -2.39 -0.64
N VAL A 23 6.57 -3.55 -0.78
CA VAL A 23 5.12 -3.64 -0.78
C VAL A 23 4.57 -3.23 0.57
N VAL A 24 5.17 -3.70 1.66
CA VAL A 24 4.72 -3.36 3.00
C VAL A 24 4.88 -1.86 3.24
N GLU A 25 5.97 -1.27 2.80
CA GLU A 25 6.18 0.17 2.96
C GLU A 25 5.10 0.97 2.23
N TRP A 26 4.79 0.58 1.00
CA TRP A 26 3.76 1.27 0.24
C TRP A 26 2.40 1.16 0.93
N ARG A 27 2.08 -0.04 1.41
CA ARG A 27 0.82 -0.25 2.12
C ARG A 27 0.75 0.57 3.39
N PHE A 28 1.86 0.63 4.14
CA PHE A 28 1.92 1.41 5.35
C PHE A 28 1.66 2.89 5.06
N ASP A 29 2.30 3.42 4.02
CA ASP A 29 2.11 4.83 3.65
C ASP A 29 0.66 5.10 3.28
N GLU A 30 0.04 4.21 2.53
CA GLU A 30 -1.36 4.39 2.13
C GLU A 30 -2.30 4.35 3.34
N LEU A 31 -2.01 3.47 4.28
CA LEU A 31 -2.84 3.36 5.49
C LEU A 31 -2.70 4.58 6.38
N GLU A 32 -1.50 5.12 6.50
CA GLU A 32 -1.31 6.36 7.26
C GLU A 32 -2.00 7.53 6.58
N ARG A 33 -1.97 7.59 5.27
CA ARG A 33 -2.67 8.64 4.54
C ARG A 33 -4.17 8.55 4.72
N ALA A 34 -4.67 7.36 4.90
CA ALA A 34 -6.10 7.16 5.15
C ALA A 34 -6.51 7.63 6.54
N GLY A 35 -5.56 7.83 7.44
CA GLY A 35 -5.86 8.35 8.77
C GLY A 35 -5.60 7.39 9.92
N LEU A 36 -5.01 6.22 9.66
CA LEU A 36 -4.70 5.28 10.73
C LEU A 36 -3.43 5.70 11.44
N ASP A 37 -3.32 5.37 12.73
CA ASP A 37 -2.10 5.63 13.45
C ASP A 37 -1.02 4.63 13.02
N ALA A 38 0.22 4.87 13.42
CA ALA A 38 1.35 4.08 12.95
C ALA A 38 1.22 2.61 13.33
N LEU A 39 0.73 2.31 14.52
CA LEU A 39 0.63 0.94 14.97
C LEU A 39 -0.41 0.16 14.18
N ASP A 40 -1.57 0.74 13.98
CA ASP A 40 -2.61 0.09 13.19
C ASP A 40 -2.18 0.00 11.73
N ALA A 41 -1.52 1.02 11.20
CA ALA A 41 -1.06 1.00 9.84
C ALA A 41 -0.05 -0.12 9.60
N ILE A 42 0.87 -0.34 10.53
CA ILE A 42 1.86 -1.39 10.33
C ILE A 42 1.22 -2.77 10.42
N ARG A 43 0.28 -2.95 11.31
CA ARG A 43 -0.42 -4.23 11.44
C ARG A 43 -1.16 -4.58 10.17
N LEU A 44 -1.86 -3.62 9.60
CA LEU A 44 -2.62 -3.86 8.38
C LEU A 44 -1.73 -3.92 7.15
N ALA A 45 -0.60 -3.20 7.15
CA ALA A 45 0.34 -3.29 6.05
C ALA A 45 0.91 -4.70 5.92
N LEU A 46 1.08 -5.38 7.05
CA LEU A 46 1.58 -6.75 7.05
C LEU A 46 0.51 -7.78 6.71
N ASP A 47 -0.75 -7.40 6.77
CA ASP A 47 -1.85 -8.30 6.44
C ASP A 47 -2.21 -8.12 4.97
N LEU A 48 -1.67 -8.98 4.13
CA LEU A 48 -1.85 -8.87 2.68
C LEU A 48 -3.26 -9.18 2.22
N THR A 49 -4.10 -9.69 3.11
CA THR A 49 -5.50 -9.95 2.76
C THR A 49 -6.38 -8.73 2.96
N PHE A 50 -5.87 -7.69 3.63
CA PHE A 50 -6.65 -6.47 3.87
C PHE A 50 -6.72 -5.64 2.60
N ASP A 51 -7.92 -5.20 2.23
CA ASP A 51 -8.14 -4.46 0.98
C ASP A 51 -8.00 -2.96 1.22
N ILE A 52 -6.84 -2.43 0.87
CA ILE A 52 -6.55 -1.01 1.05
C ILE A 52 -7.40 -0.15 0.12
N ALA A 53 -7.71 -0.64 -1.07
CA ALA A 53 -8.53 0.12 -2.00
C ALA A 53 -9.94 0.32 -1.44
N ALA A 54 -10.50 -0.70 -0.80
CA ALA A 54 -11.80 -0.57 -0.16
C ALA A 54 -11.74 0.41 1.00
N LEU A 55 -10.66 0.40 1.78
CA LEU A 55 -10.49 1.37 2.86
C LEU A 55 -10.47 2.80 2.30
N ARG A 56 -9.71 3.03 1.25
CA ARG A 56 -9.62 4.36 0.65
C ARG A 56 -10.99 4.82 0.14
N THR A 57 -11.78 3.92 -0.41
CA THR A 57 -13.10 4.26 -0.88
C THR A 57 -14.01 4.69 0.28
N LEU A 58 -13.99 3.95 1.37
CA LEU A 58 -14.82 4.30 2.52
C LEU A 58 -14.40 5.62 3.14
N VAL A 59 -13.09 5.83 3.30
CA VAL A 59 -12.60 7.08 3.86
C VAL A 59 -12.94 8.24 2.93
N GLY A 60 -12.85 8.03 1.62
CA GLY A 60 -13.22 9.05 0.65
C GLY A 60 -14.69 9.43 0.70
N ARG A 61 -15.53 8.54 1.23
CA ARG A 61 -16.96 8.83 1.43
C ARG A 61 -17.25 9.44 2.77
N GLY A 62 -16.22 9.75 3.55
CA GLY A 62 -16.40 10.39 4.85
C GLY A 62 -16.37 9.44 6.03
N CYS A 63 -16.12 8.16 5.82
CA CYS A 63 -16.04 7.21 6.92
C CYS A 63 -14.71 7.40 7.66
N GLU A 64 -14.78 7.40 9.00
CA GLU A 64 -13.58 7.48 9.79
C GLU A 64 -12.73 6.24 9.55
N ALA A 65 -11.39 6.42 9.49
CA ALA A 65 -10.50 5.32 9.13
C ALA A 65 -10.63 4.14 10.08
N ALA A 66 -10.70 4.37 11.37
CA ALA A 66 -10.81 3.29 12.34
C ALA A 66 -12.12 2.51 12.14
N LEU A 67 -13.21 3.21 11.87
CA LEU A 67 -14.49 2.57 11.63
C LEU A 67 -14.46 1.78 10.31
N ALA A 68 -13.84 2.34 9.29
CA ALA A 68 -13.72 1.66 8.01
C ALA A 68 -12.95 0.35 8.16
N VAL A 69 -11.91 0.34 8.97
CA VAL A 69 -11.15 -0.88 9.25
C VAL A 69 -12.05 -1.93 9.92
N CYS A 70 -12.86 -1.51 10.86
CA CYS A 70 -13.79 -2.43 11.51
C CYS A 70 -14.80 -3.03 10.54
N ILE A 71 -15.24 -2.24 9.58
CA ILE A 71 -16.20 -2.72 8.58
C ILE A 71 -15.55 -3.75 7.67
N LEU A 72 -14.28 -3.53 7.30
CA LEU A 72 -13.61 -4.34 6.31
C LEU A 72 -12.90 -5.58 6.87
N ARG A 73 -12.75 -5.69 8.14
CA ARG A 73 -12.08 -6.83 8.74
C ARG A 73 -13.00 -8.01 8.98
#